data_79ff355a6e6b89445d8711671247411a
#
_entry.id   79ff355a6e6b89445d8711671247411a
#
_cell.length_a   1.000
_cell.length_b   1.000
_cell.length_c   1.000
_cell.angle_alpha   90.00
_cell.angle_beta   90.00
_cell.angle_gamma   90.00
#
_symmetry.space_group_name_H-M   'P 1'
#
loop_
_entity.id
_entity.type
_entity.pdbx_description
1 polymer ?
#
loop_
_entity_poly.entity_id
_entity_poly.type
_entity_poly.pdbx_seq_one_letter_code
_entity_poly.pdbx_strand_id
1 'polypeptide(L)'
;MWNDLRMTSHTAQAGSRTRLDRFFKITERGSTVGAEIRGGLVTFFAMAYIVVLNPLIIGTTPDGTGQLLGGGTDDPNLGMIAAATALVAGVVTIAMGVFANYPMALAAGLGLNAVVAFSIAGLPEVTWADAMGLVVIEGIVILVLVLTGFREAVFRAVPVELKTAIGVGIGLFITLIGLKNAGFVTGDGATVLSIGDLGTWPMLVFIVGLVLTIVLWVRKVKGAMLISILTATVLAIVLQNTLHIGAVSETNPGGFNSAPEFTGVFAVPDFSLLGQFSLLGSFESIGVVTVLLLVFSLLLADFFDTMGTMVAIGAEARLLDSEGNPPATRRILVVDSIAAIAGGMGSVSSNTAYVESTAGVGEGARTGLASVVTGITFLLATFLSPLVALVPYEAAAPALVLVGFLMMTQISGIDWKKVDTALPAFLTIALMPFTYSIADGIGAGFIAYVIVKLARGKAREVHWLMWLAAAMFVVYFTLDPIRAALGI
;
A
#
# COMPACT_ATOMS: atom_id res chain seq x y z
N MET A 1 -36.88 -7.79 -60.81
CA MET A 1 -37.15 -6.38 -61.02
C MET A 1 -36.86 -5.67 -59.67
N TRP A 2 -35.66 -5.12 -59.58
CA TRP A 2 -35.12 -4.05 -58.72
C TRP A 2 -35.41 -4.10 -57.25
N ASN A 3 -34.43 -4.56 -56.48
CA ASN A 3 -34.21 -4.25 -55.06
C ASN A 3 -32.89 -3.48 -54.93
N ASP A 4 -33.00 -2.19 -54.69
CA ASP A 4 -31.87 -1.31 -54.36
C ASP A 4 -31.41 -1.58 -52.95
N LEU A 5 -30.27 -2.22 -52.80
CA LEU A 5 -29.46 -2.29 -51.61
C LEU A 5 -28.76 -0.93 -51.40
N ARG A 6 -29.33 -0.04 -50.61
CA ARG A 6 -28.59 1.11 -50.04
C ARG A 6 -27.60 0.60 -48.99
N MET A 7 -26.39 0.33 -49.40
CA MET A 7 -25.23 0.31 -48.49
C MET A 7 -24.99 1.73 -48.00
N THR A 8 -25.44 2.03 -46.81
CA THR A 8 -25.00 3.21 -46.10
C THR A 8 -23.54 2.97 -45.66
N SER A 9 -22.62 3.46 -46.46
CA SER A 9 -21.21 3.59 -46.07
C SER A 9 -21.11 4.58 -44.92
N HIS A 10 -20.96 4.09 -43.69
CA HIS A 10 -20.41 4.87 -42.62
C HIS A 10 -18.94 5.19 -42.93
N THR A 11 -18.73 6.23 -43.71
CA THR A 11 -17.44 6.90 -43.78
C THR A 11 -17.21 7.52 -42.40
N ALA A 12 -16.48 6.79 -41.54
CA ALA A 12 -15.91 7.36 -40.36
C ALA A 12 -15.07 8.57 -40.78
N GLN A 13 -15.52 9.76 -40.43
CA GLN A 13 -14.75 10.99 -40.55
C GLN A 13 -13.41 10.76 -39.85
N ALA A 14 -12.36 10.59 -40.64
CA ALA A 14 -10.98 10.67 -40.18
C ALA A 14 -10.66 12.14 -39.87
N GLY A 15 -11.28 12.65 -38.79
CA GLY A 15 -10.89 13.91 -38.19
C GLY A 15 -9.41 13.82 -37.83
N SER A 16 -8.64 14.85 -38.14
CA SER A 16 -7.19 14.89 -37.83
C SER A 16 -6.97 14.61 -36.34
N ARG A 17 -6.45 13.41 -36.06
CA ARG A 17 -6.14 13.00 -34.69
C ARG A 17 -5.22 14.06 -34.05
N THR A 18 -5.59 14.59 -32.91
CA THR A 18 -4.76 15.53 -32.15
C THR A 18 -3.42 14.90 -31.77
N ARG A 19 -2.40 15.70 -31.51
CA ARG A 19 -1.10 15.19 -31.02
C ARG A 19 -1.27 14.34 -29.76
N LEU A 20 -2.17 14.75 -28.87
CA LEU A 20 -2.51 14.06 -27.63
C LEU A 20 -3.11 12.67 -27.92
N ASP A 21 -4.07 12.60 -28.84
CA ASP A 21 -4.72 11.33 -29.24
C ASP A 21 -3.71 10.35 -29.85
N ARG A 22 -2.78 10.84 -30.67
CA ARG A 22 -1.73 10.01 -31.27
C ARG A 22 -0.74 9.49 -30.23
N PHE A 23 -0.37 10.31 -29.23
CA PHE A 23 0.58 9.92 -28.20
C PHE A 23 -0.01 8.87 -27.26
N PHE A 24 -1.22 9.10 -26.73
CA PHE A 24 -1.87 8.20 -25.78
C PHE A 24 -2.70 7.09 -26.45
N LYS A 25 -2.93 7.15 -27.77
CA LYS A 25 -3.77 6.18 -28.52
C LYS A 25 -5.22 6.14 -28.02
N ILE A 26 -5.79 7.31 -27.70
CA ILE A 26 -7.09 7.42 -27.03
C ILE A 26 -8.20 6.82 -27.89
N THR A 27 -8.33 7.27 -29.13
CA THR A 27 -9.34 6.75 -30.09
C THR A 27 -9.09 5.28 -30.42
N GLU A 28 -7.81 4.85 -30.54
CA GLU A 28 -7.44 3.46 -30.82
C GLU A 28 -7.92 2.51 -29.72
N ARG A 29 -7.89 2.95 -28.46
CA ARG A 29 -8.35 2.19 -27.29
C ARG A 29 -9.83 2.40 -26.96
N GLY A 30 -10.59 3.06 -27.83
CA GLY A 30 -12.03 3.28 -27.67
C GLY A 30 -12.41 4.25 -26.55
N SER A 31 -11.52 5.20 -26.22
CA SER A 31 -11.77 6.25 -25.22
C SER A 31 -11.90 7.64 -25.86
N THR A 32 -12.15 8.65 -25.03
CA THR A 32 -12.19 10.07 -25.41
C THR A 32 -11.40 10.89 -24.40
N VAL A 33 -10.91 12.07 -24.79
CA VAL A 33 -10.19 12.96 -23.86
C VAL A 33 -11.04 13.30 -22.61
N GLY A 34 -12.35 13.52 -22.81
CA GLY A 34 -13.26 13.77 -21.68
C GLY A 34 -13.41 12.59 -20.72
N ALA A 35 -13.44 11.34 -21.26
CA ALA A 35 -13.48 10.13 -20.44
C ALA A 35 -12.17 9.92 -19.68
N GLU A 36 -11.03 10.19 -20.31
CA GLU A 36 -9.71 10.11 -19.67
C GLU A 36 -9.56 11.12 -18.51
N ILE A 37 -9.97 12.38 -18.73
CA ILE A 37 -9.95 13.42 -17.68
C ILE A 37 -10.88 13.03 -16.53
N ARG A 38 -12.13 12.66 -16.83
CA ARG A 38 -13.08 12.25 -15.80
C ARG A 38 -12.58 11.01 -15.05
N GLY A 39 -12.06 10.00 -15.76
CA GLY A 39 -11.51 8.80 -15.16
C GLY A 39 -10.31 9.08 -14.27
N GLY A 40 -9.40 9.98 -14.69
CA GLY A 40 -8.26 10.40 -13.88
C GLY A 40 -8.68 11.10 -12.60
N LEU A 41 -9.67 12.01 -12.65
CA LEU A 41 -10.20 12.65 -11.45
C LEU A 41 -10.88 11.63 -10.52
N VAL A 42 -11.68 10.70 -11.06
CA VAL A 42 -12.31 9.64 -10.26
C VAL A 42 -11.28 8.74 -9.60
N THR A 43 -10.21 8.37 -10.30
CA THR A 43 -9.09 7.64 -9.71
C THR A 43 -8.48 8.41 -8.55
N PHE A 44 -8.19 9.71 -8.74
CA PHE A 44 -7.65 10.54 -7.65
C PHE A 44 -8.57 10.51 -6.43
N PHE A 45 -9.86 10.82 -6.59
CA PHE A 45 -10.79 10.85 -5.44
C PHE A 45 -10.99 9.47 -4.80
N ALA A 46 -10.84 8.38 -5.56
CA ALA A 46 -10.93 7.03 -5.02
C ALA A 46 -9.73 6.69 -4.12
N MET A 47 -8.55 7.23 -4.41
CA MET A 47 -7.30 6.89 -3.71
C MET A 47 -6.69 8.06 -2.91
N ALA A 48 -7.29 9.26 -2.93
CA ALA A 48 -6.75 10.45 -2.24
C ALA A 48 -6.64 10.27 -0.71
N TYR A 49 -7.35 9.29 -0.15
CA TYR A 49 -7.22 8.92 1.25
C TYR A 49 -5.79 8.56 1.65
N ILE A 50 -4.92 8.16 0.70
CA ILE A 50 -3.51 7.82 0.99
C ILE A 50 -2.71 9.03 1.46
N VAL A 51 -3.06 10.25 1.02
CA VAL A 51 -2.42 11.49 1.47
C VAL A 51 -2.65 11.72 2.97
N VAL A 52 -3.71 11.13 3.52
CA VAL A 52 -4.02 11.15 4.96
C VAL A 52 -3.46 9.93 5.66
N LEU A 53 -3.70 8.72 5.13
CA LEU A 53 -3.33 7.48 5.81
C LEU A 53 -1.83 7.25 5.86
N ASN A 54 -1.07 7.61 4.81
CA ASN A 54 0.38 7.42 4.82
C ASN A 54 1.04 8.21 5.96
N PRO A 55 0.82 9.53 6.10
CA PRO A 55 1.34 10.28 7.24
C PRO A 55 0.94 9.69 8.60
N LEU A 56 -0.29 9.24 8.74
CA LEU A 56 -0.76 8.65 10.00
C LEU A 56 -0.09 7.30 10.32
N ILE A 57 0.29 6.51 9.32
CA ILE A 57 0.96 5.23 9.54
C ILE A 57 2.45 5.44 9.83
N ILE A 58 3.16 6.14 8.94
CA ILE A 58 4.62 6.26 9.05
C ILE A 58 5.06 7.45 9.92
N GLY A 59 4.25 8.49 10.04
CA GLY A 59 4.58 9.69 10.79
C GLY A 59 4.34 9.60 12.29
N THR A 60 3.41 8.75 12.75
CA THR A 60 3.09 8.58 14.18
C THR A 60 3.80 7.39 14.81
N THR A 61 4.57 6.63 14.04
CA THR A 61 5.33 5.48 14.53
C THR A 61 6.77 5.92 14.83
N PRO A 62 7.26 5.78 16.06
CA PRO A 62 8.67 6.04 16.35
C PRO A 62 9.55 4.94 15.74
N ASP A 63 10.76 5.32 15.32
CA ASP A 63 11.78 4.38 14.91
C ASP A 63 12.49 3.69 16.09
N GLY A 64 13.44 2.81 15.83
CA GLY A 64 14.20 2.07 16.85
C GLY A 64 15.04 2.96 17.76
N THR A 65 15.20 4.25 17.45
CA THR A 65 15.85 5.25 18.31
C THR A 65 14.86 6.13 19.06
N GLY A 66 13.53 5.93 18.84
CA GLY A 66 12.46 6.71 19.45
C GLY A 66 12.12 8.01 18.71
N GLN A 67 12.68 8.26 17.52
CA GLN A 67 12.41 9.45 16.73
C GLN A 67 11.26 9.23 15.75
N LEU A 68 10.45 10.27 15.53
CA LEU A 68 9.41 10.27 14.49
C LEU A 68 10.02 10.64 13.13
N LEU A 69 9.35 10.24 12.06
CA LEU A 69 9.76 10.58 10.70
C LEU A 69 9.78 12.11 10.51
N GLY A 70 10.92 12.63 10.05
CA GLY A 70 11.16 14.06 9.95
C GLY A 70 11.74 14.69 11.22
N GLY A 71 11.96 13.87 12.28
CA GLY A 71 12.57 14.28 13.55
C GLY A 71 11.54 14.63 14.63
N GLY A 72 12.01 14.68 15.88
CA GLY A 72 11.16 14.90 17.05
C GLY A 72 10.63 13.61 17.66
N THR A 73 10.11 13.70 18.89
CA THR A 73 9.61 12.56 19.65
C THR A 73 8.12 12.63 19.96
N ASP A 74 7.55 13.83 19.98
CA ASP A 74 6.22 14.09 20.53
C ASP A 74 5.21 14.63 19.52
N ASP A 75 5.67 15.30 18.45
CA ASP A 75 4.80 15.98 17.49
C ASP A 75 5.03 15.43 16.06
N PRO A 76 4.09 14.65 15.51
CA PRO A 76 4.23 14.06 14.18
C PRO A 76 4.21 15.11 13.05
N ASN A 77 5.15 15.04 12.12
CA ASN A 77 5.28 15.93 10.97
C ASN A 77 4.28 15.60 9.84
N LEU A 78 2.99 15.46 10.16
CA LEU A 78 1.96 14.93 9.26
C LEU A 78 1.83 15.73 7.96
N GLY A 79 1.88 17.07 8.06
CA GLY A 79 1.76 17.96 6.89
C GLY A 79 2.94 17.79 5.91
N MET A 80 4.16 17.67 6.42
CA MET A 80 5.37 17.46 5.64
C MET A 80 5.35 16.08 4.93
N ILE A 81 4.95 15.03 5.66
CA ILE A 81 4.83 13.69 5.10
C ILE A 81 3.71 13.63 4.05
N ALA A 82 2.58 14.31 4.29
CA ALA A 82 1.49 14.40 3.33
C ALA A 82 1.90 15.09 2.03
N ALA A 83 2.64 16.22 2.14
CA ALA A 83 3.16 16.94 0.99
C ALA A 83 4.12 16.06 0.17
N ALA A 84 5.06 15.37 0.82
CA ALA A 84 5.99 14.45 0.17
C ALA A 84 5.24 13.26 -0.47
N THR A 85 4.25 12.68 0.23
CA THR A 85 3.41 11.59 -0.29
C THR A 85 2.69 12.00 -1.57
N ALA A 86 2.03 13.16 -1.57
CA ALA A 86 1.30 13.66 -2.73
C ALA A 86 2.26 14.01 -3.89
N LEU A 87 3.44 14.57 -3.60
CA LEU A 87 4.45 14.87 -4.61
C LEU A 87 4.94 13.60 -5.31
N VAL A 88 5.41 12.62 -4.54
CA VAL A 88 5.95 11.38 -5.10
C VAL A 88 4.87 10.64 -5.87
N ALA A 89 3.67 10.45 -5.29
CA ALA A 89 2.55 9.83 -5.97
C ALA A 89 2.20 10.54 -7.28
N GLY A 90 2.18 11.88 -7.28
CA GLY A 90 1.92 12.69 -8.47
C GLY A 90 2.95 12.45 -9.58
N VAL A 91 4.24 12.53 -9.25
CA VAL A 91 5.33 12.37 -10.23
C VAL A 91 5.36 10.95 -10.81
N VAL A 92 5.28 9.91 -9.97
CA VAL A 92 5.37 8.52 -10.44
C VAL A 92 4.13 8.10 -11.21
N THR A 93 2.94 8.63 -10.86
CA THR A 93 1.69 8.38 -11.59
C THR A 93 1.73 9.06 -12.98
N ILE A 94 2.27 10.28 -13.09
CA ILE A 94 2.52 10.92 -14.39
C ILE A 94 3.48 10.08 -15.21
N ALA A 95 4.56 9.59 -14.59
CA ALA A 95 5.53 8.72 -15.27
C ALA A 95 4.85 7.43 -15.81
N MET A 96 3.96 6.79 -15.02
CA MET A 96 3.16 5.65 -15.47
C MET A 96 2.33 6.01 -16.72
N GLY A 97 1.67 7.17 -16.71
CA GLY A 97 0.88 7.64 -17.85
C GLY A 97 1.72 7.88 -19.08
N VAL A 98 2.87 8.54 -18.96
CA VAL A 98 3.72 8.96 -20.08
C VAL A 98 4.54 7.80 -20.65
N PHE A 99 5.19 7.00 -19.80
CA PHE A 99 6.14 5.96 -20.26
C PHE A 99 5.47 4.62 -20.55
N ALA A 100 4.50 4.21 -19.72
CA ALA A 100 3.80 2.94 -19.92
C ALA A 100 2.48 3.10 -20.70
N ASN A 101 1.95 4.31 -20.81
CA ASN A 101 0.63 4.60 -21.38
C ASN A 101 -0.45 3.68 -20.82
N TYR A 102 -0.51 3.56 -19.47
CA TYR A 102 -1.41 2.66 -18.78
C TYR A 102 -2.24 3.43 -17.75
N PRO A 103 -3.58 3.19 -17.63
CA PRO A 103 -4.48 3.94 -16.74
C PRO A 103 -4.36 3.45 -15.29
N MET A 104 -3.17 3.54 -14.71
CA MET A 104 -2.84 3.06 -13.39
C MET A 104 -2.14 4.15 -12.58
N ALA A 105 -2.61 4.41 -11.39
CA ALA A 105 -1.99 5.32 -10.45
C ALA A 105 -1.07 4.56 -9.48
N LEU A 106 -0.03 5.24 -9.04
CA LEU A 106 0.97 4.76 -8.10
C LEU A 106 1.02 5.69 -6.88
N ALA A 107 1.06 5.12 -5.71
CA ALA A 107 1.27 5.84 -4.45
C ALA A 107 1.85 4.92 -3.39
N ALA A 108 2.13 5.44 -2.19
CA ALA A 108 2.62 4.66 -1.07
C ALA A 108 1.67 3.49 -0.74
N GLY A 109 2.17 2.27 -0.81
CA GLY A 109 1.37 1.05 -0.59
C GLY A 109 1.05 0.86 0.88
N LEU A 110 -0.24 0.82 1.27
CA LEU A 110 -0.63 0.70 2.68
C LEU A 110 -0.04 -0.55 3.36
N GLY A 111 0.02 -1.68 2.64
CA GLY A 111 0.66 -2.89 3.12
C GLY A 111 2.16 -2.70 3.34
N LEU A 112 2.83 -2.07 2.38
CA LEU A 112 4.26 -1.79 2.43
C LEU A 112 4.59 -0.77 3.51
N ASN A 113 3.75 0.25 3.70
CA ASN A 113 3.87 1.22 4.80
C ASN A 113 3.89 0.52 6.16
N ALA A 114 3.00 -0.46 6.35
CA ALA A 114 2.96 -1.23 7.58
C ALA A 114 4.23 -2.08 7.78
N VAL A 115 4.76 -2.69 6.71
CA VAL A 115 6.06 -3.40 6.78
C VAL A 115 7.17 -2.44 7.17
N VAL A 116 7.26 -1.30 6.50
CA VAL A 116 8.33 -0.31 6.74
C VAL A 116 8.24 0.26 8.15
N ALA A 117 7.04 0.67 8.59
CA ALA A 117 6.86 1.30 9.90
C ALA A 117 7.04 0.32 11.06
N PHE A 118 6.40 -0.86 10.99
CA PHE A 118 6.30 -1.74 12.16
C PHE A 118 7.31 -2.89 12.14
N SER A 119 7.74 -3.35 10.95
CA SER A 119 8.68 -4.47 10.85
C SER A 119 10.12 -4.05 10.54
N ILE A 120 10.35 -2.80 10.13
CA ILE A 120 11.69 -2.29 9.79
C ILE A 120 12.09 -1.14 10.69
N ALA A 121 11.40 0.01 10.61
CA ALA A 121 11.77 1.20 11.37
C ALA A 121 11.69 0.98 12.89
N GLY A 122 10.75 0.16 13.37
CA GLY A 122 10.62 -0.18 14.78
C GLY A 122 11.68 -1.17 15.32
N LEU A 123 12.60 -1.67 14.48
CA LEU A 123 13.70 -2.54 14.96
C LEU A 123 14.72 -1.72 15.76
N PRO A 124 15.32 -2.31 16.82
CA PRO A 124 16.33 -1.62 17.62
C PRO A 124 17.45 -1.01 16.77
N GLU A 125 17.85 0.21 17.09
CA GLU A 125 18.91 0.98 16.44
C GLU A 125 18.67 1.34 14.94
N VAL A 126 17.56 0.96 14.34
CA VAL A 126 17.18 1.34 12.98
C VAL A 126 16.53 2.72 13.01
N THR A 127 17.04 3.64 12.20
CA THR A 127 16.45 4.95 12.00
C THR A 127 15.44 4.96 10.85
N TRP A 128 14.57 5.98 10.79
CA TRP A 128 13.70 6.17 9.62
C TRP A 128 14.49 6.30 8.31
N ALA A 129 15.67 6.97 8.35
CA ALA A 129 16.53 7.07 7.18
C ALA A 129 17.03 5.70 6.70
N ASP A 130 17.36 4.81 7.62
CA ASP A 130 17.78 3.43 7.32
C ASP A 130 16.64 2.61 6.75
N ALA A 131 15.45 2.71 7.32
CA ALA A 131 14.25 2.04 6.81
C ALA A 131 13.91 2.48 5.37
N MET A 132 13.99 3.77 5.08
CA MET A 132 13.78 4.31 3.73
C MET A 132 14.90 3.89 2.77
N GLY A 133 16.13 3.73 3.25
CA GLY A 133 17.24 3.16 2.48
C GLY A 133 16.95 1.73 2.02
N LEU A 134 16.33 0.91 2.88
CA LEU A 134 15.90 -0.46 2.51
C LEU A 134 14.83 -0.45 1.40
N VAL A 135 13.90 0.51 1.43
CA VAL A 135 12.92 0.70 0.34
C VAL A 135 13.61 1.06 -0.97
N VAL A 136 14.62 1.93 -0.94
CA VAL A 136 15.40 2.25 -2.14
C VAL A 136 16.12 1.02 -2.67
N ILE A 137 16.74 0.22 -1.80
CA ILE A 137 17.43 -1.02 -2.19
C ILE A 137 16.43 -2.01 -2.78
N GLU A 138 15.27 -2.19 -2.16
CA GLU A 138 14.19 -3.04 -2.66
C GLU A 138 13.80 -2.65 -4.08
N GLY A 139 13.48 -1.38 -4.33
CA GLY A 139 13.11 -0.89 -5.66
C GLY A 139 14.23 -1.08 -6.70
N ILE A 140 15.53 -0.91 -6.32
CA ILE A 140 16.67 -1.19 -7.19
C ILE A 140 16.73 -2.69 -7.53
N VAL A 141 16.53 -3.57 -6.55
CA VAL A 141 16.54 -5.02 -6.78
C VAL A 141 15.40 -5.41 -7.72
N ILE A 142 14.17 -4.90 -7.51
CA ILE A 142 13.05 -5.15 -8.43
C ILE A 142 13.38 -4.67 -9.83
N LEU A 143 13.92 -3.47 -9.98
CA LEU A 143 14.32 -2.91 -11.28
C LEU A 143 15.32 -3.83 -12.00
N VAL A 144 16.35 -4.30 -11.32
CA VAL A 144 17.34 -5.24 -11.87
C VAL A 144 16.67 -6.55 -12.29
N LEU A 145 15.78 -7.11 -11.47
CA LEU A 145 15.04 -8.34 -11.80
C LEU A 145 14.14 -8.16 -13.04
N VAL A 146 13.49 -6.99 -13.18
CA VAL A 146 12.66 -6.65 -14.35
C VAL A 146 13.50 -6.47 -15.60
N LEU A 147 14.66 -5.82 -15.51
CA LEU A 147 15.54 -5.57 -16.65
C LEU A 147 16.24 -6.83 -17.15
N THR A 148 16.64 -7.72 -16.24
CA THR A 148 17.33 -8.98 -16.56
C THR A 148 16.39 -10.11 -16.98
N GLY A 149 15.07 -9.96 -16.78
CA GLY A 149 14.09 -11.01 -17.04
C GLY A 149 14.08 -12.15 -16.01
N PHE A 150 14.92 -12.09 -14.96
CA PHE A 150 14.98 -13.09 -13.88
C PHE A 150 13.70 -13.11 -13.02
N ARG A 151 12.86 -12.12 -13.18
CA ARG A 151 11.57 -11.96 -12.52
C ARG A 151 10.69 -13.22 -12.59
N GLU A 152 10.64 -13.90 -13.76
CA GLU A 152 9.83 -15.12 -13.91
C GLU A 152 10.30 -16.26 -13.00
N ALA A 153 11.60 -16.36 -12.74
CA ALA A 153 12.15 -17.36 -11.85
C ALA A 153 11.70 -17.14 -10.39
N VAL A 154 11.76 -15.90 -9.90
CA VAL A 154 11.27 -15.52 -8.56
C VAL A 154 9.76 -15.76 -8.47
N PHE A 155 9.01 -15.35 -9.50
CA PHE A 155 7.56 -15.55 -9.54
C PHE A 155 7.17 -17.04 -9.47
N ARG A 156 7.88 -17.91 -10.19
CA ARG A 156 7.62 -19.36 -10.21
C ARG A 156 8.09 -20.07 -8.95
N ALA A 157 9.03 -19.49 -8.21
CA ALA A 157 9.60 -20.11 -7.02
C ALA A 157 8.60 -20.21 -5.87
N VAL A 158 7.78 -19.20 -5.66
CA VAL A 158 6.80 -19.14 -4.56
C VAL A 158 5.45 -19.70 -5.01
N PRO A 159 4.85 -20.67 -4.30
CA PRO A 159 3.51 -21.18 -4.60
C PRO A 159 2.44 -20.08 -4.58
N VAL A 160 1.44 -20.20 -5.47
CA VAL A 160 0.37 -19.19 -5.59
C VAL A 160 -0.37 -18.99 -4.27
N GLU A 161 -0.64 -20.05 -3.54
CA GLU A 161 -1.34 -20.01 -2.25
C GLU A 161 -0.54 -19.23 -1.19
N LEU A 162 0.79 -19.33 -1.19
CA LEU A 162 1.62 -18.52 -0.27
C LEU A 162 1.66 -17.04 -0.67
N LYS A 163 1.67 -16.73 -1.97
CA LYS A 163 1.55 -15.36 -2.46
C LYS A 163 0.24 -14.72 -1.99
N THR A 164 -0.86 -15.43 -2.19
CA THR A 164 -2.19 -15.02 -1.71
C THR A 164 -2.20 -14.88 -0.19
N ALA A 165 -1.58 -15.81 0.53
CA ALA A 165 -1.51 -15.77 1.99
C ALA A 165 -0.74 -14.54 2.52
N ILE A 166 0.31 -14.09 1.83
CA ILE A 166 1.03 -12.86 2.16
C ILE A 166 0.07 -11.67 2.10
N GLY A 167 -0.66 -11.48 0.99
CA GLY A 167 -1.63 -10.40 0.86
C GLY A 167 -2.73 -10.45 1.92
N VAL A 168 -3.30 -11.62 2.16
CA VAL A 168 -4.33 -11.84 3.19
C VAL A 168 -3.79 -11.54 4.60
N GLY A 169 -2.58 -12.00 4.91
CA GLY A 169 -1.95 -11.74 6.20
C GLY A 169 -1.66 -10.26 6.45
N ILE A 170 -1.14 -9.56 5.43
CA ILE A 170 -0.95 -8.10 5.47
C ILE A 170 -2.30 -7.40 5.70
N GLY A 171 -3.37 -7.81 5.02
CA GLY A 171 -4.70 -7.24 5.21
C GLY A 171 -5.22 -7.38 6.64
N LEU A 172 -5.04 -8.56 7.24
CA LEU A 172 -5.42 -8.80 8.64
C LEU A 172 -4.55 -7.98 9.62
N PHE A 173 -3.27 -7.86 9.32
CA PHE A 173 -2.33 -7.06 10.12
C PHE A 173 -2.69 -5.56 10.09
N ILE A 174 -2.98 -4.99 8.91
CA ILE A 174 -3.42 -3.59 8.76
C ILE A 174 -4.74 -3.35 9.51
N THR A 175 -5.67 -4.31 9.46
CA THR A 175 -6.93 -4.24 10.23
C THR A 175 -6.63 -4.15 11.73
N LEU A 176 -5.75 -4.99 12.25
CA LEU A 176 -5.35 -4.96 13.66
C LEU A 176 -4.73 -3.61 14.05
N ILE A 177 -3.83 -3.08 13.20
CA ILE A 177 -3.23 -1.74 13.42
C ILE A 177 -4.31 -0.66 13.47
N GLY A 178 -5.22 -0.65 12.49
CA GLY A 178 -6.32 0.32 12.46
C GLY A 178 -7.19 0.28 13.71
N LEU A 179 -7.58 -0.92 14.13
CA LEU A 179 -8.38 -1.12 15.35
C LEU A 179 -7.63 -0.74 16.62
N LYS A 180 -6.32 -1.06 16.72
CA LYS A 180 -5.48 -0.73 17.86
C LYS A 180 -5.28 0.78 18.01
N ASN A 181 -4.91 1.45 16.92
CA ASN A 181 -4.64 2.88 16.95
C ASN A 181 -5.91 3.73 17.13
N ALA A 182 -7.08 3.19 16.73
CA ALA A 182 -8.38 3.80 17.08
C ALA A 182 -8.80 3.55 18.54
N GLY A 183 -8.06 2.76 19.30
CA GLY A 183 -8.42 2.38 20.67
C GLY A 183 -9.56 1.36 20.77
N PHE A 184 -10.02 0.79 19.63
CA PHE A 184 -11.07 -0.25 19.62
C PHE A 184 -10.55 -1.59 20.12
N VAL A 185 -9.28 -1.91 19.84
CA VAL A 185 -8.57 -3.06 20.37
C VAL A 185 -7.42 -2.56 21.24
N THR A 186 -7.34 -3.08 22.44
CA THR A 186 -6.28 -2.78 23.41
C THR A 186 -5.71 -4.07 23.98
N GLY A 187 -4.59 -3.98 24.70
CA GLY A 187 -4.04 -5.06 25.52
C GLY A 187 -3.87 -4.53 26.95
N ASP A 188 -4.47 -5.20 27.91
CA ASP A 188 -4.50 -4.81 29.33
C ASP A 188 -3.50 -5.58 30.22
N GLY A 189 -2.64 -6.38 29.58
CA GLY A 189 -1.66 -7.23 30.28
C GLY A 189 -2.25 -8.55 30.81
N ALA A 190 -3.56 -8.65 31.02
CA ALA A 190 -4.24 -9.89 31.38
C ALA A 190 -4.61 -10.70 30.12
N THR A 191 -4.97 -9.99 29.05
CA THR A 191 -5.22 -10.57 27.72
C THR A 191 -4.30 -9.92 26.71
N VAL A 192 -3.91 -10.68 25.68
CA VAL A 192 -3.08 -10.15 24.58
C VAL A 192 -3.85 -9.09 23.80
N LEU A 193 -5.15 -9.33 23.58
CA LEU A 193 -6.08 -8.43 22.93
C LEU A 193 -7.39 -8.40 23.71
N SER A 194 -7.93 -7.20 23.90
CA SER A 194 -9.22 -6.93 24.53
C SER A 194 -9.95 -5.81 23.79
N ILE A 195 -11.24 -5.66 24.03
CA ILE A 195 -11.99 -4.53 23.51
C ILE A 195 -11.66 -3.31 24.37
N GLY A 196 -11.42 -2.17 23.72
CA GLY A 196 -11.16 -0.89 24.39
C GLY A 196 -12.40 -0.27 25.01
N ASP A 197 -12.25 0.93 25.57
CA ASP A 197 -13.36 1.69 26.14
C ASP A 197 -14.24 2.26 25.02
N LEU A 198 -15.43 1.71 24.88
CA LEU A 198 -16.44 2.15 23.89
C LEU A 198 -17.17 3.41 24.29
N GLY A 199 -17.00 3.90 25.54
CA GLY A 199 -17.71 5.06 26.09
C GLY A 199 -17.07 6.41 25.77
N THR A 200 -15.97 6.46 24.99
CA THR A 200 -15.25 7.69 24.68
C THR A 200 -15.78 8.36 23.40
N TRP A 201 -15.62 9.69 23.33
CA TRP A 201 -15.99 10.48 22.12
C TRP A 201 -15.15 10.13 20.88
N PRO A 202 -13.81 9.91 20.99
CA PRO A 202 -13.03 9.40 19.88
C PRO A 202 -13.54 8.06 19.33
N MET A 203 -13.96 7.16 20.22
CA MET A 203 -14.55 5.88 19.82
C MET A 203 -15.88 6.05 19.05
N LEU A 204 -16.70 7.03 19.43
CA LEU A 204 -17.91 7.38 18.67
C LEU A 204 -17.55 7.82 17.24
N VAL A 205 -16.50 8.66 17.08
CA VAL A 205 -16.01 9.09 15.76
C VAL A 205 -15.58 7.87 14.92
N PHE A 206 -14.83 6.95 15.50
CA PHE A 206 -14.41 5.72 14.85
C PHE A 206 -15.60 4.86 14.41
N ILE A 207 -16.56 4.60 15.32
CA ILE A 207 -17.74 3.76 15.01
C ILE A 207 -18.60 4.39 13.92
N VAL A 208 -18.87 5.70 13.99
CA VAL A 208 -19.63 6.42 12.95
C VAL A 208 -18.89 6.37 11.61
N GLY A 209 -17.57 6.61 11.62
CA GLY A 209 -16.73 6.51 10.44
C GLY A 209 -16.75 5.10 9.84
N LEU A 210 -16.67 4.04 10.66
CA LEU A 210 -16.68 2.65 10.21
C LEU A 210 -18.04 2.28 9.58
N VAL A 211 -19.15 2.62 10.24
CA VAL A 211 -20.49 2.38 9.71
C VAL A 211 -20.68 3.11 8.38
N LEU A 212 -20.26 4.37 8.30
CA LEU A 212 -20.37 5.16 7.08
C LEU A 212 -19.52 4.56 5.95
N THR A 213 -18.27 4.17 6.26
CA THR A 213 -17.37 3.51 5.31
C THR A 213 -18.03 2.25 4.72
N ILE A 214 -18.58 1.38 5.58
CA ILE A 214 -19.29 0.15 5.16
C ILE A 214 -20.50 0.47 4.29
N VAL A 215 -21.35 1.41 4.71
CA VAL A 215 -22.58 1.75 3.98
C VAL A 215 -22.24 2.34 2.61
N LEU A 216 -21.30 3.27 2.53
CA LEU A 216 -20.91 3.90 1.27
C LEU A 216 -20.27 2.89 0.33
N TRP A 217 -19.41 1.99 0.85
CA TRP A 217 -18.76 0.94 0.07
C TRP A 217 -19.78 -0.07 -0.49
N VAL A 218 -20.71 -0.57 0.34
CA VAL A 218 -21.77 -1.50 -0.09
C VAL A 218 -22.67 -0.86 -1.14
N ARG A 219 -22.92 0.46 -1.04
CA ARG A 219 -23.65 1.23 -2.05
C ARG A 219 -22.84 1.57 -3.28
N LYS A 220 -21.58 1.12 -3.36
CA LYS A 220 -20.65 1.36 -4.48
C LYS A 220 -20.43 2.87 -4.76
N VAL A 221 -20.44 3.69 -3.72
CA VAL A 221 -20.14 5.12 -3.82
C VAL A 221 -18.66 5.29 -4.10
N LYS A 222 -18.32 5.97 -5.21
CA LYS A 222 -16.93 6.27 -5.57
C LYS A 222 -16.31 7.21 -4.55
N GLY A 223 -15.08 6.91 -4.10
CA GLY A 223 -14.43 7.67 -3.05
C GLY A 223 -15.01 7.47 -1.65
N ALA A 224 -15.70 6.33 -1.39
CA ALA A 224 -16.34 6.01 -0.11
C ALA A 224 -15.41 6.22 1.10
N MET A 225 -14.14 5.81 1.01
CA MET A 225 -13.15 5.98 2.08
C MET A 225 -12.88 7.47 2.36
N LEU A 226 -12.61 8.25 1.32
CA LEU A 226 -12.35 9.70 1.48
C LEU A 226 -13.56 10.43 2.07
N ILE A 227 -14.78 10.14 1.56
CA ILE A 227 -16.02 10.74 2.06
C ILE A 227 -16.23 10.40 3.54
N SER A 228 -15.97 9.15 3.92
CA SER A 228 -16.09 8.70 5.30
C SER A 228 -15.07 9.40 6.21
N ILE A 229 -13.79 9.46 5.81
CA ILE A 229 -12.75 10.17 6.56
C ILE A 229 -13.13 11.63 6.77
N LEU A 230 -13.51 12.33 5.71
CA LEU A 230 -13.91 13.74 5.80
C LEU A 230 -15.12 13.94 6.71
N THR A 231 -16.13 13.08 6.61
CA THR A 231 -17.34 13.18 7.45
C THR A 231 -17.02 12.92 8.93
N ALA A 232 -16.23 11.87 9.20
CA ALA A 232 -15.80 11.54 10.57
C ALA A 232 -14.88 12.64 11.16
N THR A 233 -14.03 13.26 10.33
CA THR A 233 -13.20 14.41 10.72
C THR A 233 -14.07 15.61 11.09
N VAL A 234 -15.10 15.94 10.28
CA VAL A 234 -16.03 17.02 10.62
C VAL A 234 -16.71 16.73 11.96
N LEU A 235 -17.16 15.49 12.19
CA LEU A 235 -17.71 15.08 13.49
C LEU A 235 -16.72 15.31 14.63
N ALA A 236 -15.45 14.89 14.44
CA ALA A 236 -14.39 15.07 15.44
C ALA A 236 -14.15 16.57 15.75
N ILE A 237 -14.10 17.43 14.72
CA ILE A 237 -13.94 18.88 14.89
C ILE A 237 -15.12 19.48 15.67
N VAL A 238 -16.37 19.07 15.36
CA VAL A 238 -17.55 19.53 16.07
C VAL A 238 -17.48 19.13 17.54
N LEU A 239 -17.14 17.87 17.83
CA LEU A 239 -17.00 17.37 19.21
C LEU A 239 -15.86 18.08 19.95
N GLN A 240 -14.70 18.28 19.30
CA GLN A 240 -13.57 18.99 19.89
C GLN A 240 -13.93 20.43 20.25
N ASN A 241 -14.60 21.16 19.35
CA ASN A 241 -14.98 22.56 19.59
C ASN A 241 -16.11 22.75 20.62
N THR A 242 -16.97 21.73 20.78
CA THR A 242 -18.10 21.81 21.73
C THR A 242 -17.75 21.28 23.11
N LEU A 243 -16.97 20.20 23.18
CA LEU A 243 -16.70 19.46 24.42
C LEU A 243 -15.26 19.61 24.92
N HIS A 244 -14.36 20.21 24.11
CA HIS A 244 -12.95 20.44 24.45
C HIS A 244 -12.24 19.17 24.90
N ILE A 245 -12.42 18.08 24.13
CA ILE A 245 -11.96 16.71 24.48
C ILE A 245 -10.43 16.67 24.65
N GLY A 246 -9.69 17.36 23.76
CA GLY A 246 -8.23 17.39 23.77
C GLY A 246 -7.57 16.11 23.25
N ALA A 247 -6.24 16.10 23.26
CA ALA A 247 -5.45 14.92 22.92
C ALA A 247 -5.37 13.94 24.11
N VAL A 248 -5.13 12.67 23.80
CA VAL A 248 -4.88 11.63 24.80
C VAL A 248 -3.60 11.93 25.57
N SER A 249 -3.67 11.77 26.89
CA SER A 249 -2.52 11.92 27.82
C SER A 249 -2.75 11.11 29.07
N GLU A 250 -1.76 11.03 29.98
CA GLU A 250 -1.93 10.37 31.27
C GLU A 250 -3.08 10.97 32.10
N THR A 251 -3.32 12.27 31.94
CA THR A 251 -4.40 13.01 32.64
C THR A 251 -5.71 13.02 31.85
N ASN A 252 -5.69 12.64 30.56
CA ASN A 252 -6.84 12.59 29.67
C ASN A 252 -6.84 11.31 28.82
N PRO A 253 -7.06 10.13 29.41
CA PRO A 253 -7.02 8.87 28.68
C PRO A 253 -8.16 8.70 27.65
N GLY A 254 -9.21 9.50 27.73
CA GLY A 254 -10.34 9.52 26.79
C GLY A 254 -10.22 10.56 25.65
N GLY A 255 -9.06 11.19 25.49
CA GLY A 255 -8.79 12.16 24.43
C GLY A 255 -8.60 11.53 23.06
N PHE A 256 -8.56 12.38 22.01
CA PHE A 256 -8.18 11.95 20.66
C PHE A 256 -6.71 11.54 20.63
N ASN A 257 -6.37 10.54 19.80
CA ASN A 257 -4.98 10.19 19.53
C ASN A 257 -4.19 11.41 18.98
N SER A 258 -4.85 12.18 18.08
CA SER A 258 -4.39 13.51 17.66
C SER A 258 -5.61 14.44 17.66
N ALA A 259 -5.62 15.45 18.50
CA ALA A 259 -6.74 16.41 18.51
C ALA A 259 -6.76 17.21 17.19
N PRO A 260 -7.94 17.39 16.54
CA PRO A 260 -8.03 18.15 15.30
C PRO A 260 -7.64 19.62 15.53
N GLU A 261 -6.58 20.08 14.88
CA GLU A 261 -6.13 21.48 14.94
C GLU A 261 -6.22 22.13 13.56
N PHE A 262 -6.95 23.25 13.47
CA PHE A 262 -7.07 24.01 12.23
C PHE A 262 -5.92 25.00 12.07
N THR A 263 -4.95 24.65 11.23
CA THR A 263 -3.78 25.50 10.91
C THR A 263 -3.93 26.24 9.59
N GLY A 264 -4.98 25.94 8.80
CA GLY A 264 -5.23 26.53 7.49
C GLY A 264 -5.68 25.52 6.46
N VAL A 265 -6.08 26.01 5.28
CA VAL A 265 -6.49 25.13 4.14
C VAL A 265 -5.34 24.94 3.18
N PHE A 266 -4.55 25.98 2.96
CA PHE A 266 -3.43 25.99 2.01
C PHE A 266 -2.13 26.38 2.72
N ALA A 267 -1.05 25.68 2.42
CA ALA A 267 0.30 26.08 2.80
C ALA A 267 1.27 25.88 1.63
N VAL A 268 2.42 26.53 1.71
CA VAL A 268 3.56 26.17 0.88
C VAL A 268 4.04 24.79 1.33
N PRO A 269 4.10 23.79 0.43
CA PRO A 269 4.48 22.44 0.81
C PRO A 269 5.92 22.41 1.33
N ASP A 270 6.15 21.72 2.43
CA ASP A 270 7.48 21.42 2.94
C ASP A 270 7.95 20.06 2.38
N PHE A 271 9.05 20.07 1.65
CA PHE A 271 9.66 18.90 1.04
C PHE A 271 11.01 18.53 1.66
N SER A 272 11.29 18.94 2.88
CA SER A 272 12.56 18.69 3.57
C SER A 272 12.83 17.21 3.84
N LEU A 273 11.81 16.34 3.75
CA LEU A 273 11.97 14.88 3.82
C LEU A 273 12.65 14.27 2.59
N LEU A 274 12.66 14.96 1.45
CA LEU A 274 13.24 14.42 0.23
C LEU A 274 14.74 14.21 0.40
N GLY A 275 15.21 13.01 0.08
CA GLY A 275 16.62 12.65 0.18
C GLY A 275 17.08 12.23 1.58
N GLN A 276 16.19 12.16 2.56
CA GLN A 276 16.51 11.68 3.90
C GLN A 276 16.44 10.14 3.95
N PHE A 277 17.42 9.47 3.35
CA PHE A 277 17.56 8.01 3.40
C PHE A 277 19.02 7.61 3.51
N SER A 278 19.29 6.47 4.12
CA SER A 278 20.61 5.88 4.31
C SER A 278 20.66 4.48 3.67
N LEU A 279 21.49 4.31 2.64
CA LEU A 279 21.59 3.03 1.94
C LEU A 279 22.34 1.96 2.74
N LEU A 280 23.23 2.35 3.63
CA LEU A 280 24.13 1.41 4.32
C LEU A 280 23.90 1.32 5.82
N GLY A 281 23.19 2.26 6.44
CA GLY A 281 23.01 2.29 7.89
C GLY A 281 22.34 1.04 8.44
N SER A 282 21.32 0.51 7.77
CA SER A 282 20.68 -0.76 8.19
C SER A 282 21.65 -1.95 8.23
N PHE A 283 22.67 -1.98 7.36
CA PHE A 283 23.65 -3.08 7.38
C PHE A 283 24.54 -3.04 8.63
N GLU A 284 24.78 -1.83 9.15
CA GLU A 284 25.53 -1.63 10.39
C GLU A 284 24.69 -1.93 11.62
N SER A 285 23.42 -1.50 11.62
CA SER A 285 22.49 -1.64 12.76
C SER A 285 22.02 -3.09 12.95
N ILE A 286 21.49 -3.74 11.90
CA ILE A 286 20.82 -5.05 12.01
C ILE A 286 21.53 -6.19 11.25
N GLY A 287 22.62 -5.89 10.57
CA GLY A 287 23.45 -6.87 9.87
C GLY A 287 22.89 -7.33 8.51
N VAL A 288 23.79 -7.90 7.70
CA VAL A 288 23.53 -8.23 6.29
C VAL A 288 22.38 -9.22 6.11
N VAL A 289 22.30 -10.27 6.93
CA VAL A 289 21.29 -11.34 6.78
C VAL A 289 19.90 -10.77 7.02
N THR A 290 19.71 -9.98 8.07
CA THR A 290 18.42 -9.34 8.40
C THR A 290 18.01 -8.39 7.28
N VAL A 291 18.93 -7.55 6.79
CA VAL A 291 18.67 -6.64 5.68
C VAL A 291 18.20 -7.38 4.43
N LEU A 292 18.90 -8.45 4.03
CA LEU A 292 18.53 -9.23 2.85
C LEU A 292 17.12 -9.85 2.99
N LEU A 293 16.76 -10.31 4.19
CA LEU A 293 15.43 -10.89 4.45
C LEU A 293 14.34 -9.85 4.45
N LEU A 294 14.57 -8.67 5.03
CA LEU A 294 13.61 -7.58 5.03
C LEU A 294 13.38 -7.03 3.62
N VAL A 295 14.47 -6.81 2.86
CA VAL A 295 14.38 -6.43 1.43
C VAL A 295 13.64 -7.48 0.62
N PHE A 296 13.91 -8.77 0.86
CA PHE A 296 13.22 -9.86 0.17
C PHE A 296 11.73 -9.92 0.54
N SER A 297 11.38 -9.68 1.80
CA SER A 297 9.97 -9.65 2.25
C SER A 297 9.21 -8.49 1.64
N LEU A 298 9.81 -7.27 1.61
CA LEU A 298 9.28 -6.10 0.92
C LEU A 298 9.07 -6.37 -0.56
N LEU A 299 10.11 -6.89 -1.22
CA LEU A 299 10.09 -7.23 -2.65
C LEU A 299 8.94 -8.19 -2.99
N LEU A 300 8.72 -9.23 -2.17
CA LEU A 300 7.62 -10.16 -2.42
C LEU A 300 6.27 -9.46 -2.28
N ALA A 301 6.09 -8.66 -1.23
CA ALA A 301 4.84 -7.95 -1.00
C ALA A 301 4.52 -6.98 -2.14
N ASP A 302 5.46 -6.11 -2.52
CA ASP A 302 5.29 -5.13 -3.58
C ASP A 302 5.07 -5.79 -4.95
N PHE A 303 5.92 -6.77 -5.26
CA PHE A 303 5.87 -7.45 -6.55
C PHE A 303 4.52 -8.13 -6.82
N PHE A 304 3.95 -8.81 -5.80
CA PHE A 304 2.66 -9.50 -5.98
C PHE A 304 1.49 -8.54 -5.99
N ASP A 305 1.55 -7.47 -5.22
CA ASP A 305 0.54 -6.41 -5.21
C ASP A 305 0.44 -5.74 -6.57
N THR A 306 1.56 -5.29 -7.13
CA THR A 306 1.62 -4.70 -8.47
C THR A 306 1.16 -5.65 -9.57
N MET A 307 1.59 -6.94 -9.52
CA MET A 307 1.19 -7.91 -10.53
C MET A 307 -0.32 -8.16 -10.54
N GLY A 308 -0.91 -8.32 -9.37
CA GLY A 308 -2.36 -8.50 -9.22
C GLY A 308 -3.13 -7.28 -9.70
N THR A 309 -2.71 -6.11 -9.26
CA THR A 309 -3.36 -4.84 -9.55
C THR A 309 -3.30 -4.47 -11.04
N MET A 310 -2.13 -4.62 -11.69
CA MET A 310 -2.03 -4.28 -13.11
C MET A 310 -2.89 -5.20 -14.00
N VAL A 311 -3.01 -6.49 -13.64
CA VAL A 311 -3.87 -7.43 -14.37
C VAL A 311 -5.35 -7.10 -14.14
N ALA A 312 -5.75 -6.79 -12.89
CA ALA A 312 -7.12 -6.38 -12.57
C ALA A 312 -7.55 -5.13 -13.34
N ILE A 313 -6.69 -4.10 -13.38
CA ILE A 313 -6.92 -2.88 -14.16
C ILE A 313 -7.01 -3.19 -15.66
N GLY A 314 -6.12 -4.04 -16.17
CA GLY A 314 -6.11 -4.45 -17.58
C GLY A 314 -7.37 -5.21 -17.99
N ALA A 315 -7.87 -6.08 -17.12
CA ALA A 315 -9.11 -6.82 -17.33
C ALA A 315 -10.32 -5.87 -17.40
N GLU A 316 -10.45 -4.97 -16.42
CA GLU A 316 -11.52 -3.96 -16.40
C GLU A 316 -11.44 -3.01 -17.58
N ALA A 317 -10.23 -2.60 -17.98
CA ALA A 317 -10.00 -1.75 -19.13
C ALA A 317 -10.15 -2.49 -20.49
N ARG A 318 -10.29 -3.81 -20.49
CA ARG A 318 -10.29 -4.68 -21.69
C ARG A 318 -9.03 -4.48 -22.53
N LEU A 319 -7.89 -4.40 -21.87
CA LEU A 319 -6.58 -4.18 -22.49
C LEU A 319 -5.69 -5.44 -22.47
N LEU A 320 -6.12 -6.53 -21.83
CA LEU A 320 -5.33 -7.76 -21.75
C LEU A 320 -5.23 -8.43 -23.11
N ASP A 321 -4.07 -9.01 -23.39
CA ASP A 321 -3.86 -9.88 -24.54
C ASP A 321 -4.47 -11.27 -24.32
N SER A 322 -4.30 -12.18 -25.31
CA SER A 322 -4.82 -13.55 -25.23
C SER A 322 -4.18 -14.41 -24.15
N GLU A 323 -3.04 -13.99 -23.60
CA GLU A 323 -2.33 -14.66 -22.51
C GLU A 323 -2.67 -14.04 -21.15
N GLY A 324 -3.52 -13.00 -21.11
CA GLY A 324 -3.92 -12.30 -19.91
C GLY A 324 -2.92 -11.25 -19.42
N ASN A 325 -1.99 -10.80 -20.28
CA ASN A 325 -1.02 -9.79 -19.93
C ASN A 325 -1.47 -8.38 -20.35
N PRO A 326 -1.21 -7.35 -19.53
CA PRO A 326 -1.41 -5.97 -19.92
C PRO A 326 -0.46 -5.51 -21.04
N PRO A 327 -0.86 -4.53 -21.87
CA PRO A 327 0.04 -3.97 -22.87
C PRO A 327 1.24 -3.31 -22.21
N ALA A 328 2.43 -3.50 -22.80
CA ALA A 328 3.67 -2.92 -22.32
C ALA A 328 4.03 -3.30 -20.85
N THR A 329 3.69 -4.51 -20.42
CA THR A 329 3.95 -5.05 -19.07
C THR A 329 5.34 -4.69 -18.54
N ARG A 330 6.41 -4.84 -19.35
CA ARG A 330 7.77 -4.50 -18.94
C ARG A 330 7.92 -3.01 -18.58
N ARG A 331 7.25 -2.10 -19.32
CA ARG A 331 7.32 -0.64 -19.02
C ARG A 331 6.55 -0.31 -17.74
N ILE A 332 5.40 -0.95 -17.54
CA ILE A 332 4.62 -0.80 -16.30
C ILE A 332 5.51 -1.14 -15.11
N LEU A 333 6.18 -2.28 -15.14
CA LEU A 333 7.01 -2.76 -14.04
C LEU A 333 8.31 -1.97 -13.84
N VAL A 334 8.90 -1.45 -14.92
CA VAL A 334 10.05 -0.53 -14.79
C VAL A 334 9.62 0.77 -14.08
N VAL A 335 8.47 1.33 -14.46
CA VAL A 335 7.97 2.55 -13.80
C VAL A 335 7.59 2.26 -12.35
N ASP A 336 7.00 1.14 -12.06
CA ASP A 336 6.66 0.70 -10.70
C ASP A 336 7.90 0.52 -9.83
N SER A 337 8.95 -0.14 -10.32
CA SER A 337 10.24 -0.24 -9.61
C SER A 337 10.88 1.14 -9.35
N ILE A 338 10.79 2.06 -10.32
CA ILE A 338 11.25 3.44 -10.14
C ILE A 338 10.38 4.17 -9.10
N ALA A 339 9.08 3.85 -9.04
CA ALA A 339 8.19 4.43 -8.05
C ALA A 339 8.52 3.97 -6.62
N ALA A 340 8.88 2.69 -6.43
CA ALA A 340 9.38 2.19 -5.16
C ALA A 340 10.66 2.92 -4.74
N ILE A 341 11.66 3.06 -5.66
CA ILE A 341 12.88 3.85 -5.41
C ILE A 341 12.53 5.29 -5.02
N ALA A 342 11.66 5.94 -5.80
CA ALA A 342 11.25 7.32 -5.54
C ALA A 342 10.52 7.47 -4.20
N GLY A 343 9.76 6.46 -3.79
CA GLY A 343 9.10 6.39 -2.49
C GLY A 343 10.10 6.39 -1.32
N GLY A 344 11.11 5.54 -1.38
CA GLY A 344 12.20 5.52 -0.40
C GLY A 344 13.01 6.82 -0.40
N MET A 345 13.37 7.34 -1.57
CA MET A 345 14.06 8.63 -1.70
C MET A 345 13.22 9.82 -1.23
N GLY A 346 11.91 9.73 -1.33
CA GLY A 346 10.96 10.73 -0.85
C GLY A 346 10.58 10.58 0.61
N SER A 347 11.11 9.58 1.31
CA SER A 347 10.77 9.23 2.69
C SER A 347 9.26 9.01 2.90
N VAL A 348 8.60 8.35 1.91
CA VAL A 348 7.16 8.10 1.93
C VAL A 348 6.82 6.61 1.81
N SER A 349 7.79 5.73 2.04
CA SER A 349 7.69 4.28 1.87
C SER A 349 7.62 3.84 0.40
N SER A 350 7.52 2.53 0.12
CA SER A 350 7.47 2.01 -1.24
C SER A 350 6.16 2.42 -1.93
N ASN A 351 6.29 2.98 -3.15
CA ASN A 351 5.14 3.35 -3.98
C ASN A 351 4.83 2.22 -4.95
N THR A 352 3.59 1.77 -4.96
CA THR A 352 3.11 0.63 -5.73
C THR A 352 1.78 0.94 -6.44
N ALA A 353 1.30 -0.01 -7.22
CA ALA A 353 0.09 0.10 -8.01
C ALA A 353 -1.20 0.13 -7.17
N TYR A 354 -2.15 0.99 -7.53
CA TYR A 354 -3.43 1.15 -6.84
C TYR A 354 -4.60 0.59 -7.63
N VAL A 355 -5.29 -0.40 -7.04
CA VAL A 355 -6.46 -1.06 -7.64
C VAL A 355 -7.65 -0.11 -7.79
N GLU A 356 -7.72 0.96 -7.02
CA GLU A 356 -8.69 2.05 -7.13
C GLU A 356 -8.67 2.73 -8.51
N SER A 357 -7.61 2.54 -9.29
CA SER A 357 -7.55 2.96 -10.70
C SER A 357 -8.66 2.32 -11.55
N THR A 358 -9.19 1.17 -11.15
CA THR A 358 -10.37 0.54 -11.76
C THR A 358 -11.61 1.43 -11.71
N ALA A 359 -11.73 2.30 -10.72
CA ALA A 359 -12.83 3.26 -10.63
C ALA A 359 -12.81 4.27 -11.80
N GLY A 360 -11.62 4.76 -12.17
CA GLY A 360 -11.45 5.63 -13.33
C GLY A 360 -11.62 4.88 -14.65
N VAL A 361 -11.16 3.64 -14.70
CA VAL A 361 -11.41 2.73 -15.86
C VAL A 361 -12.90 2.50 -16.04
N GLY A 362 -13.67 2.34 -14.98
CA GLY A 362 -15.13 2.26 -15.00
C GLY A 362 -15.82 3.50 -15.59
N GLU A 363 -15.18 4.69 -15.57
CA GLU A 363 -15.62 5.91 -16.24
C GLU A 363 -15.25 5.99 -17.74
N GLY A 364 -14.57 5.00 -18.24
CA GLY A 364 -14.15 4.90 -19.64
C GLY A 364 -12.69 5.28 -19.91
N ALA A 365 -11.86 5.48 -18.88
CA ALA A 365 -10.42 5.64 -19.05
C ALA A 365 -9.79 4.34 -19.58
N ARG A 366 -8.87 4.46 -20.55
CA ARG A 366 -8.19 3.33 -21.20
C ARG A 366 -6.71 3.61 -21.45
N THR A 367 -6.26 4.82 -21.16
CA THR A 367 -4.91 5.27 -21.54
C THR A 367 -4.18 5.93 -20.39
N GLY A 368 -2.88 6.15 -20.57
CA GLY A 368 -2.06 6.86 -19.60
C GLY A 368 -2.44 8.33 -19.41
N LEU A 369 -3.31 8.91 -20.23
CA LEU A 369 -3.77 10.27 -20.02
C LEU A 369 -4.55 10.38 -18.69
N ALA A 370 -5.34 9.37 -18.34
CA ALA A 370 -6.01 9.33 -17.04
C ALA A 370 -5.00 9.36 -15.87
N SER A 371 -3.92 8.58 -15.97
CA SER A 371 -2.84 8.62 -14.97
C SER A 371 -2.15 9.98 -14.89
N VAL A 372 -1.92 10.65 -16.03
CA VAL A 372 -1.37 12.02 -16.03
C VAL A 372 -2.31 12.98 -15.30
N VAL A 373 -3.62 12.90 -15.54
CA VAL A 373 -4.61 13.74 -14.83
C VAL A 373 -4.61 13.44 -13.34
N THR A 374 -4.61 12.16 -12.95
CA THR A 374 -4.51 11.75 -11.54
C THR A 374 -3.26 12.32 -10.88
N GLY A 375 -2.11 12.18 -11.53
CA GLY A 375 -0.84 12.66 -10.99
C GLY A 375 -0.78 14.19 -10.86
N ILE A 376 -1.31 14.93 -11.84
CA ILE A 376 -1.42 16.40 -11.73
C ILE A 376 -2.31 16.78 -10.54
N THR A 377 -3.41 16.06 -10.32
CA THR A 377 -4.29 16.33 -9.18
C THR A 377 -3.60 16.03 -7.84
N PHE A 378 -2.76 14.99 -7.76
CA PHE A 378 -1.89 14.76 -6.59
C PHE A 378 -0.89 15.90 -6.38
N LEU A 379 -0.24 16.41 -7.44
CA LEU A 379 0.66 17.56 -7.32
C LEU A 379 -0.07 18.82 -6.80
N LEU A 380 -1.31 19.03 -7.20
CA LEU A 380 -2.13 20.13 -6.64
C LEU A 380 -2.50 19.85 -5.18
N ALA A 381 -2.70 18.62 -4.79
CA ALA A 381 -3.02 18.24 -3.42
C ALA A 381 -1.85 18.49 -2.43
N THR A 382 -0.61 18.67 -2.89
CA THR A 382 0.51 19.03 -2.01
C THR A 382 0.27 20.33 -1.23
N PHE A 383 -0.45 21.27 -1.81
CA PHE A 383 -0.81 22.54 -1.16
C PHE A 383 -1.90 22.40 -0.10
N LEU A 384 -2.59 21.26 -0.06
CA LEU A 384 -3.64 20.95 0.91
C LEU A 384 -3.11 20.18 2.14
N SER A 385 -1.78 20.06 2.26
CA SER A 385 -1.13 19.33 3.35
C SER A 385 -1.58 19.74 4.77
N PRO A 386 -1.94 21.02 5.08
CA PRO A 386 -2.44 21.37 6.40
C PRO A 386 -3.77 20.69 6.77
N LEU A 387 -4.57 20.28 5.79
CA LEU A 387 -5.82 19.58 6.05
C LEU A 387 -5.62 18.19 6.65
N VAL A 388 -4.44 17.61 6.48
CA VAL A 388 -4.12 16.28 7.05
C VAL A 388 -3.99 16.34 8.56
N ALA A 389 -3.48 17.44 9.12
CA ALA A 389 -3.39 17.65 10.57
C ALA A 389 -4.79 17.77 11.26
N LEU A 390 -5.84 18.05 10.47
CA LEU A 390 -7.23 18.05 10.97
C LEU A 390 -7.81 16.65 11.19
N VAL A 391 -7.22 15.62 10.57
CA VAL A 391 -7.78 14.28 10.56
C VAL A 391 -7.25 13.49 11.75
N PRO A 392 -8.05 13.27 12.81
CA PRO A 392 -7.61 12.41 13.90
C PRO A 392 -7.57 10.95 13.42
N TYR A 393 -6.74 10.15 14.09
CA TYR A 393 -6.54 8.76 13.69
C TYR A 393 -7.85 7.96 13.68
N GLU A 394 -8.75 8.22 14.63
CA GLU A 394 -10.05 7.58 14.78
C GLU A 394 -10.98 7.83 13.57
N ALA A 395 -10.82 8.97 12.89
CA ALA A 395 -11.57 9.26 11.67
C ALA A 395 -10.99 8.53 10.44
N ALA A 396 -9.70 8.26 10.44
CA ALA A 396 -8.99 7.62 9.33
C ALA A 396 -8.95 6.07 9.44
N ALA A 397 -8.87 5.53 10.64
CA ALA A 397 -8.76 4.10 10.93
C ALA A 397 -9.84 3.20 10.28
N PRO A 398 -11.10 3.63 10.12
CA PRO A 398 -12.11 2.87 9.38
C PRO A 398 -11.70 2.48 7.96
N ALA A 399 -10.91 3.32 7.27
CA ALA A 399 -10.41 3.01 5.95
C ALA A 399 -9.39 1.85 5.98
N LEU A 400 -8.53 1.77 7.02
CA LEU A 400 -7.60 0.65 7.20
C LEU A 400 -8.34 -0.67 7.41
N VAL A 401 -9.45 -0.65 8.16
CA VAL A 401 -10.31 -1.82 8.35
C VAL A 401 -10.92 -2.27 7.02
N LEU A 402 -11.41 -1.34 6.20
CA LEU A 402 -11.97 -1.68 4.88
C LEU A 402 -10.89 -2.21 3.93
N VAL A 403 -9.71 -1.58 3.87
CA VAL A 403 -8.56 -2.06 3.06
C VAL A 403 -8.17 -3.48 3.49
N GLY A 404 -8.04 -3.71 4.80
CA GLY A 404 -7.76 -5.03 5.33
C GLY A 404 -8.81 -6.07 4.90
N PHE A 405 -10.10 -5.71 4.96
CA PHE A 405 -11.18 -6.57 4.45
C PHE A 405 -11.01 -6.87 2.94
N LEU A 406 -10.70 -5.87 2.12
CA LEU A 406 -10.52 -6.07 0.68
C LEU A 406 -9.36 -7.03 0.37
N MET A 407 -8.25 -6.90 1.10
CA MET A 407 -7.12 -7.84 0.99
C MET A 407 -7.49 -9.25 1.46
N MET A 408 -8.26 -9.36 2.55
CA MET A 408 -8.78 -10.64 3.07
C MET A 408 -9.67 -11.39 2.08
N THR A 409 -10.37 -10.73 1.17
CA THR A 409 -11.25 -11.40 0.20
C THR A 409 -10.49 -12.37 -0.72
N GLN A 410 -9.19 -12.18 -0.88
CA GLN A 410 -8.32 -13.07 -1.68
C GLN A 410 -8.16 -14.47 -1.07
N ILE A 411 -8.53 -14.67 0.19
CA ILE A 411 -8.44 -15.96 0.91
C ILE A 411 -9.17 -17.11 0.17
N SER A 412 -10.20 -16.77 -0.61
CA SER A 412 -10.94 -17.73 -1.45
C SER A 412 -10.08 -18.36 -2.55
N GLY A 413 -8.95 -17.75 -2.92
CA GLY A 413 -7.98 -18.29 -3.87
C GLY A 413 -7.07 -19.38 -3.30
N ILE A 414 -7.15 -19.65 -1.99
CA ILE A 414 -6.34 -20.68 -1.31
C ILE A 414 -7.12 -22.01 -1.29
N ASP A 415 -6.51 -23.08 -1.81
CA ASP A 415 -7.08 -24.42 -1.70
C ASP A 415 -6.79 -25.04 -0.32
N TRP A 416 -7.70 -24.80 0.61
CA TRP A 416 -7.59 -25.27 2.00
C TRP A 416 -7.62 -26.80 2.16
N LYS A 417 -7.97 -27.55 1.12
CA LYS A 417 -7.96 -29.01 1.14
C LYS A 417 -6.56 -29.60 0.90
N LYS A 418 -5.67 -28.81 0.29
CA LYS A 418 -4.28 -29.21 0.05
C LYS A 418 -3.38 -28.83 1.23
N VAL A 419 -3.16 -29.76 2.15
CA VAL A 419 -2.32 -29.54 3.34
C VAL A 419 -0.93 -28.99 2.99
N ASP A 420 -0.37 -29.35 1.82
CA ASP A 420 0.96 -28.92 1.35
C ASP A 420 1.11 -27.42 1.28
N THR A 421 0.03 -26.71 0.96
CA THR A 421 0.00 -25.26 0.81
C THR A 421 -0.90 -24.59 1.83
N ALA A 422 -1.98 -25.26 2.29
CA ALA A 422 -2.94 -24.72 3.25
C ALA A 422 -2.32 -24.43 4.63
N LEU A 423 -1.54 -25.38 5.17
CA LEU A 423 -0.89 -25.18 6.48
C LEU A 423 0.17 -24.07 6.45
N PRO A 424 1.08 -24.00 5.46
CA PRO A 424 1.97 -22.86 5.28
C PRO A 424 1.22 -21.53 5.12
N ALA A 425 0.16 -21.51 4.30
CA ALA A 425 -0.66 -20.30 4.11
C ALA A 425 -1.32 -19.86 5.42
N PHE A 426 -1.86 -20.78 6.20
CA PHE A 426 -2.44 -20.47 7.52
C PHE A 426 -1.40 -19.84 8.45
N LEU A 427 -0.20 -20.40 8.55
CA LEU A 427 0.86 -19.85 9.41
C LEU A 427 1.29 -18.46 8.93
N THR A 428 1.42 -18.25 7.61
CA THR A 428 1.69 -16.91 7.05
C THR A 428 0.63 -15.90 7.51
N ILE A 429 -0.65 -16.22 7.32
CA ILE A 429 -1.76 -15.31 7.63
C ILE A 429 -1.87 -15.04 9.13
N ALA A 430 -1.80 -16.10 9.94
CA ALA A 430 -2.05 -15.99 11.38
C ALA A 430 -0.90 -15.30 12.12
N LEU A 431 0.35 -15.62 11.76
CA LEU A 431 1.49 -15.11 12.52
C LEU A 431 1.74 -13.62 12.30
N MET A 432 1.43 -13.05 11.13
CA MET A 432 1.61 -11.62 10.89
C MET A 432 0.96 -10.74 11.98
N PRO A 433 -0.34 -10.84 12.26
CA PRO A 433 -0.95 -10.04 13.33
C PRO A 433 -0.54 -10.50 14.74
N PHE A 434 -0.29 -11.80 14.96
CA PHE A 434 0.00 -12.29 16.31
C PHE A 434 1.43 -12.03 16.77
N THR A 435 2.40 -11.94 15.86
CA THR A 435 3.78 -11.54 16.17
C THR A 435 4.01 -10.05 16.00
N TYR A 436 3.01 -9.34 15.46
CA TYR A 436 3.14 -7.93 15.06
C TYR A 436 4.26 -7.71 14.02
N SER A 437 4.52 -8.72 13.19
CA SER A 437 5.60 -8.73 12.18
C SER A 437 5.17 -9.44 10.90
N ILE A 438 5.25 -8.75 9.78
CA ILE A 438 4.96 -9.32 8.46
C ILE A 438 6.07 -10.31 8.06
N ALA A 439 7.33 -9.96 8.36
CA ALA A 439 8.48 -10.81 8.05
C ALA A 439 8.40 -12.18 8.73
N ASP A 440 7.96 -12.20 10.00
CA ASP A 440 7.80 -13.45 10.76
C ASP A 440 6.73 -14.35 10.14
N GLY A 441 5.61 -13.77 9.71
CA GLY A 441 4.56 -14.51 9.02
C GLY A 441 5.05 -15.12 7.70
N ILE A 442 5.77 -14.35 6.87
CA ILE A 442 6.36 -14.83 5.61
C ILE A 442 7.36 -15.95 5.90
N GLY A 443 8.28 -15.74 6.84
CA GLY A 443 9.30 -16.68 7.21
C GLY A 443 8.75 -18.02 7.70
N ALA A 444 7.79 -17.96 8.61
CA ALA A 444 7.12 -19.15 9.14
C ALA A 444 6.39 -19.93 8.03
N GLY A 445 5.70 -19.23 7.12
CA GLY A 445 5.06 -19.87 5.97
C GLY A 445 6.03 -20.58 5.04
N PHE A 446 7.17 -19.95 4.74
CA PHE A 446 8.19 -20.52 3.85
C PHE A 446 8.87 -21.74 4.48
N ILE A 447 9.23 -21.65 5.76
CA ILE A 447 9.81 -22.78 6.52
C ILE A 447 8.78 -23.92 6.58
N ALA A 448 7.52 -23.63 6.92
CA ALA A 448 6.47 -24.64 6.99
C ALA A 448 6.24 -25.33 5.64
N TYR A 449 6.26 -24.58 4.53
CA TYR A 449 6.12 -25.16 3.19
C TYR A 449 7.22 -26.18 2.90
N VAL A 450 8.46 -25.83 3.18
CA VAL A 450 9.61 -26.74 2.98
C VAL A 450 9.47 -27.97 3.87
N ILE A 451 9.14 -27.79 5.17
CA ILE A 451 8.95 -28.91 6.12
C ILE A 451 7.82 -29.85 5.66
N VAL A 452 6.66 -29.32 5.26
CA VAL A 452 5.53 -30.14 4.82
C VAL A 452 5.87 -30.90 3.55
N LYS A 453 6.56 -30.30 2.59
CA LYS A 453 7.02 -30.96 1.36
C LYS A 453 8.04 -32.07 1.66
N LEU A 454 8.96 -31.84 2.58
CA LEU A 454 9.91 -32.85 3.07
C LEU A 454 9.17 -34.02 3.70
N ALA A 455 8.28 -33.75 4.66
CA ALA A 455 7.54 -34.78 5.38
C ALA A 455 6.67 -35.66 4.46
N ARG A 456 6.23 -35.11 3.32
CA ARG A 456 5.47 -35.83 2.30
C ARG A 456 6.33 -36.52 1.22
N GLY A 457 7.65 -36.48 1.34
CA GLY A 457 8.56 -37.03 0.34
C GLY A 457 8.62 -36.28 -0.97
N LYS A 458 8.14 -35.03 -1.00
CA LYS A 458 8.02 -34.18 -2.19
C LYS A 458 9.08 -33.09 -2.28
N ALA A 459 10.28 -33.32 -1.72
CA ALA A 459 11.37 -32.35 -1.70
C ALA A 459 11.76 -31.84 -3.10
N ARG A 460 11.63 -32.69 -4.14
CA ARG A 460 11.94 -32.32 -5.52
C ARG A 460 10.95 -31.32 -6.15
N GLU A 461 9.76 -31.17 -5.58
CA GLU A 461 8.77 -30.17 -6.03
C GLU A 461 9.10 -28.76 -5.51
N VAL A 462 9.98 -28.63 -4.53
CA VAL A 462 10.38 -27.35 -3.95
C VAL A 462 11.44 -26.69 -4.82
N HIS A 463 11.14 -25.49 -5.32
CA HIS A 463 12.09 -24.71 -6.10
C HIS A 463 13.32 -24.34 -5.24
N TRP A 464 14.52 -24.32 -5.83
CA TRP A 464 15.76 -24.06 -5.09
C TRP A 464 15.77 -22.70 -4.35
N LEU A 465 15.13 -21.66 -4.90
CA LEU A 465 14.99 -20.37 -4.25
C LEU A 465 14.14 -20.45 -2.96
N MET A 466 13.14 -21.35 -2.90
CA MET A 466 12.37 -21.57 -1.68
C MET A 466 13.20 -22.24 -0.58
N TRP A 467 14.11 -23.16 -0.96
CA TRP A 467 15.07 -23.72 -0.02
C TRP A 467 16.00 -22.66 0.55
N LEU A 468 16.53 -21.78 -0.32
CA LEU A 468 17.38 -20.66 0.09
C LEU A 468 16.63 -19.72 1.03
N ALA A 469 15.42 -19.28 0.65
CA ALA A 469 14.61 -18.38 1.45
C ALA A 469 14.26 -18.99 2.82
N ALA A 470 13.81 -20.24 2.86
CA ALA A 470 13.51 -20.92 4.12
C ALA A 470 14.75 -21.05 5.00
N ALA A 471 15.92 -21.40 4.43
CA ALA A 471 17.17 -21.47 5.18
C ALA A 471 17.56 -20.09 5.76
N MET A 472 17.44 -19.02 4.99
CA MET A 472 17.71 -17.67 5.47
C MET A 472 16.77 -17.27 6.62
N PHE A 473 15.46 -17.59 6.53
CA PHE A 473 14.52 -17.35 7.64
C PHE A 473 14.83 -18.22 8.88
N VAL A 474 15.28 -19.46 8.72
CA VAL A 474 15.76 -20.25 9.86
C VAL A 474 16.95 -19.56 10.54
N VAL A 475 17.92 -19.07 9.76
CA VAL A 475 19.04 -18.29 10.31
C VAL A 475 18.53 -17.06 11.03
N TYR A 476 17.62 -16.30 10.43
CA TYR A 476 17.02 -15.09 11.02
C TYR A 476 16.37 -15.38 12.39
N PHE A 477 15.50 -16.40 12.49
CA PHE A 477 14.84 -16.75 13.74
C PHE A 477 15.78 -17.36 14.80
N THR A 478 16.97 -17.80 14.40
CA THR A 478 17.96 -18.41 15.32
C THR A 478 19.13 -17.48 15.64
N LEU A 479 19.19 -16.28 15.02
CA LEU A 479 20.31 -15.36 15.24
C LEU A 479 20.47 -14.98 16.71
N ASP A 480 19.42 -14.51 17.37
CA ASP A 480 19.46 -14.07 18.76
C ASP A 480 19.74 -15.21 19.74
N PRO A 481 19.06 -16.41 19.63
CA PRO A 481 19.45 -17.57 20.40
C PRO A 481 20.91 -17.99 20.19
N ILE A 482 21.41 -17.92 18.94
CA ILE A 482 22.81 -18.30 18.65
C ILE A 482 23.78 -17.27 19.24
N ARG A 483 23.52 -15.97 19.10
CA ARG A 483 24.34 -14.90 19.72
C ARG A 483 24.38 -15.06 21.23
N ALA A 484 23.22 -15.25 21.85
CA ALA A 484 23.14 -15.48 23.31
C ALA A 484 23.92 -16.71 23.74
N ALA A 485 23.90 -17.80 22.98
CA ALA A 485 24.64 -19.02 23.26
C ALA A 485 26.17 -18.87 23.07
N LEU A 486 26.59 -17.98 22.15
CA LEU A 486 28.00 -17.70 21.87
C LEU A 486 28.56 -16.56 22.75
N GLY A 487 27.72 -15.83 23.49
CA GLY A 487 28.12 -14.72 24.32
C GLY A 487 28.56 -13.46 23.54
N ILE A 488 28.03 -13.27 22.31
CA ILE A 488 28.35 -12.17 21.39
C ILE A 488 27.07 -11.41 21.01
#